data_3094c82adec73452bd7578e1241097e6
#
_entry.id   3094c82adec73452bd7578e1241097e6
#
_cell.length_a   1.000
_cell.length_b   1.000
_cell.length_c   1.000
_cell.angle_alpha   90.00
_cell.angle_beta   90.00
_cell.angle_gamma   90.00
#
_symmetry.space_group_name_H-M   'P 1'
#
loop_
_entity.id
_entity.type
_entity.pdbx_description
1 polymer ?
#
loop_
_entity_poly.entity_id
_entity_poly.type
_entity_poly.pdbx_seq_one_letter_code
_entity_poly.pdbx_strand_id
1 'polypeptide(L)'
;MPTALTAARPPHPDHDRPDHPDDGRPDRPPHERPPGQGRLTHRRAGQPRWCTPAAARAALRVGAVHSGAVIAHLLVLAVLDPPGGPGLRDRLLSWDARHFAAIAADGYPAGFTYTQSGELTGNELAFFPLYPLAIAAVRAATGTDAGTAALLTAHLALLAATAALYALLARLHGERTALIGIVLFAGAQPMAVVLTMGYSEGLFTALAAGSLLAAHRRAWLTAGVLASLAGLTRPVAVAATLALATAAVLHMLRARRVAPRALAGVLLGCVGTPAYLLWVGHRLGRADAWFLIQEAGWGTYWDHGAGFAGFLGDALLRLDGWVPVSTAFLVLLLLAATAAAWRRGAWPPLLVYGTVVAVLTVGQSNYYHCKLRLLVPALLFLVPPARALARARPRTAAAVLAGLVLFGCWYGAHMLTTWPYAI
;
A
#
# COMPACT_ATOMS: atom_id res chain seq x y z
N MET A 1 51.08 -34.69 1.33
CA MET A 1 51.26 -35.99 2.04
C MET A 1 51.30 -35.75 3.55
N PRO A 2 50.68 -36.56 4.43
CA PRO A 2 50.10 -37.91 4.26
C PRO A 2 48.62 -37.98 4.67
N THR A 3 47.97 -38.89 4.17
CA THR A 3 47.49 -40.27 4.44
C THR A 3 46.09 -40.38 5.05
N ALA A 4 45.22 -41.00 4.27
CA ALA A 4 43.90 -41.46 4.62
C ALA A 4 43.91 -42.57 5.68
N LEU A 5 42.89 -42.63 6.51
CA LEU A 5 42.52 -43.80 7.31
C LEU A 5 41.02 -44.07 7.15
N THR A 6 40.76 -45.16 6.45
CA THR A 6 39.49 -45.84 6.25
C THR A 6 39.19 -46.66 7.50
N ALA A 7 38.05 -46.46 8.16
CA ALA A 7 37.54 -47.35 9.21
C ALA A 7 36.33 -48.12 8.71
N ALA A 8 36.46 -49.46 8.69
CA ALA A 8 35.48 -50.44 8.31
C ALA A 8 34.40 -50.62 9.40
N ARG A 9 33.13 -50.84 8.97
CA ARG A 9 32.00 -51.27 9.80
C ARG A 9 32.03 -52.79 10.00
N PRO A 10 31.74 -53.29 11.20
CA PRO A 10 31.54 -54.74 11.42
C PRO A 10 30.10 -55.17 11.01
N PRO A 11 29.95 -56.49 10.71
CA PRO A 11 28.65 -57.06 10.26
C PRO A 11 27.73 -57.36 11.44
N HIS A 12 26.41 -57.26 11.21
CA HIS A 12 25.32 -57.67 12.08
C HIS A 12 25.10 -59.20 12.00
N PRO A 13 24.85 -59.90 13.13
CA PRO A 13 24.46 -61.31 13.10
C PRO A 13 22.99 -61.51 12.83
N ASP A 14 22.69 -62.52 12.00
CA ASP A 14 21.37 -63.07 11.75
C ASP A 14 20.80 -63.69 13.05
N HIS A 15 19.54 -63.35 13.36
CA HIS A 15 18.73 -64.04 14.32
C HIS A 15 17.61 -64.80 13.63
N ASP A 16 17.76 -66.12 13.59
CA ASP A 16 16.73 -67.14 13.30
C ASP A 16 15.44 -66.89 14.11
N ARG A 17 14.32 -66.89 13.46
CA ARG A 17 13.00 -67.06 14.09
C ARG A 17 12.49 -68.46 13.85
N PRO A 18 12.06 -69.17 14.91
CA PRO A 18 11.45 -70.49 14.78
C PRO A 18 10.00 -70.39 14.28
N ASP A 19 9.65 -71.38 13.48
CA ASP A 19 8.31 -71.65 12.95
C ASP A 19 7.29 -71.86 14.05
N HIS A 20 6.14 -71.21 14.00
CA HIS A 20 4.95 -71.53 14.79
C HIS A 20 3.96 -72.34 13.96
N PRO A 21 3.36 -73.39 14.51
CA PRO A 21 2.45 -74.28 13.81
C PRO A 21 1.05 -73.62 13.61
N ASP A 22 0.47 -74.02 12.53
CA ASP A 22 -0.85 -73.67 11.96
C ASP A 22 -1.97 -74.13 12.94
N ASP A 23 -2.72 -73.16 13.52
CA ASP A 23 -3.90 -73.42 14.35
C ASP A 23 -5.17 -73.25 13.48
N GLY A 24 -5.66 -74.39 12.98
CA GLY A 24 -6.90 -74.49 12.25
C GLY A 24 -8.12 -73.97 13.03
N ARG A 25 -8.68 -72.84 12.63
CA ARG A 25 -10.01 -72.37 13.01
C ARG A 25 -10.92 -72.35 11.81
N PRO A 26 -12.15 -72.90 11.90
CA PRO A 26 -13.06 -72.96 10.79
C PRO A 26 -13.63 -71.62 10.38
N ASP A 27 -13.84 -71.44 9.07
CA ASP A 27 -14.45 -70.35 8.38
C ASP A 27 -15.77 -69.88 9.01
N ARG A 28 -15.86 -68.62 9.43
CA ARG A 28 -17.12 -67.96 9.73
C ARG A 28 -17.72 -67.41 8.46
N PRO A 29 -19.03 -67.56 8.24
CA PRO A 29 -19.71 -67.00 7.07
C PRO A 29 -19.72 -65.46 7.11
N PRO A 30 -19.75 -64.77 5.95
CA PRO A 30 -19.74 -63.33 5.85
C PRO A 30 -21.03 -62.78 6.46
N HIS A 31 -20.90 -61.97 7.51
CA HIS A 31 -22.00 -61.15 8.02
C HIS A 31 -22.34 -60.07 6.99
N GLU A 32 -23.52 -60.20 6.40
CA GLU A 32 -24.21 -59.18 5.64
C GLU A 32 -24.34 -57.92 6.53
N ARG A 33 -23.69 -56.83 6.14
CA ARG A 33 -23.92 -55.53 6.74
C ARG A 33 -25.28 -55.02 6.25
N PRO A 34 -26.17 -54.53 7.14
CA PRO A 34 -27.40 -53.91 6.69
C PRO A 34 -27.09 -52.64 5.87
N PRO A 35 -27.94 -52.31 4.85
CA PRO A 35 -27.70 -51.15 3.99
C PRO A 35 -27.61 -49.88 4.85
N GLY A 36 -26.44 -49.23 4.77
CA GLY A 36 -26.09 -48.07 5.56
C GLY A 36 -27.12 -46.98 5.39
N GLN A 37 -27.71 -46.58 6.49
CA GLN A 37 -28.33 -45.26 6.64
C GLN A 37 -27.24 -44.23 6.30
N GLY A 38 -27.32 -43.68 5.09
CA GLY A 38 -26.55 -42.53 4.69
C GLY A 38 -26.79 -41.41 5.71
N ARG A 39 -25.81 -41.17 6.59
CA ARG A 39 -25.78 -39.92 7.34
C ARG A 39 -25.73 -38.80 6.30
N LEU A 40 -26.90 -38.25 6.00
CA LEU A 40 -27.02 -36.94 5.41
C LEU A 40 -26.33 -36.00 6.39
N THR A 41 -25.02 -35.80 6.20
CA THR A 41 -24.33 -34.63 6.74
C THR A 41 -25.02 -33.46 6.10
N HIS A 42 -26.00 -32.89 6.81
CA HIS A 42 -26.51 -31.56 6.52
C HIS A 42 -25.26 -30.64 6.43
N ARG A 43 -24.79 -30.38 5.22
CA ARG A 43 -23.94 -29.23 4.94
C ARG A 43 -24.74 -28.06 5.48
N ARG A 44 -24.38 -27.59 6.66
CA ARG A 44 -24.83 -26.30 7.17
C ARG A 44 -24.60 -25.33 6.02
N ALA A 45 -25.69 -24.76 5.53
CA ALA A 45 -25.66 -23.68 4.55
C ALA A 45 -24.60 -22.71 5.00
N GLY A 46 -23.56 -22.48 4.18
CA GLY A 46 -22.34 -21.84 4.60
C GLY A 46 -22.65 -20.46 5.17
N GLN A 47 -22.34 -20.26 6.43
CA GLN A 47 -22.28 -18.91 6.97
C GLN A 47 -21.36 -18.08 6.04
N PRO A 48 -21.77 -16.88 5.65
CA PRO A 48 -20.97 -16.02 4.79
C PRO A 48 -19.57 -15.91 5.39
N ARG A 49 -18.52 -16.05 4.57
CA ARG A 49 -17.11 -16.09 5.02
C ARG A 49 -16.69 -14.89 5.87
N TRP A 50 -17.44 -13.80 5.84
CA TRP A 50 -17.21 -12.59 6.64
C TRP A 50 -17.82 -12.64 8.05
N CYS A 51 -18.63 -13.64 8.38
CA CYS A 51 -19.22 -13.85 9.73
C CYS A 51 -18.42 -14.85 10.58
N THR A 52 -17.16 -15.18 10.25
CA THR A 52 -16.36 -16.08 11.08
C THR A 52 -15.71 -15.31 12.25
N PRO A 53 -15.53 -15.98 13.43
CA PRO A 53 -14.82 -15.38 14.56
C PRO A 53 -13.40 -14.88 14.20
N ALA A 54 -12.74 -15.52 13.22
CA ALA A 54 -11.44 -15.10 12.73
C ALA A 54 -11.54 -13.78 11.96
N ALA A 55 -12.54 -13.61 11.09
CA ALA A 55 -12.77 -12.36 10.36
C ALA A 55 -13.15 -11.21 11.32
N ALA A 56 -13.97 -11.46 12.33
CA ALA A 56 -14.30 -10.46 13.35
C ALA A 56 -13.05 -10.01 14.13
N ARG A 57 -12.19 -10.94 14.57
CA ARG A 57 -10.91 -10.59 15.21
C ARG A 57 -9.98 -9.79 14.31
N ALA A 58 -9.90 -10.13 13.02
CA ALA A 58 -9.11 -9.36 12.06
C ALA A 58 -9.66 -7.94 11.90
N ALA A 59 -10.98 -7.77 11.77
CA ALA A 59 -11.63 -6.47 11.68
C ALA A 59 -11.38 -5.60 12.93
N LEU A 60 -11.51 -6.18 14.13
CA LEU A 60 -11.20 -5.49 15.38
C LEU A 60 -9.75 -5.01 15.46
N ARG A 61 -8.78 -5.85 15.05
CA ARG A 61 -7.35 -5.50 15.03
C ARG A 61 -7.06 -4.37 14.03
N VAL A 62 -7.64 -4.45 12.85
CA VAL A 62 -7.53 -3.39 11.82
C VAL A 62 -8.15 -2.09 12.33
N GLY A 63 -9.34 -2.13 12.91
CA GLY A 63 -10.00 -0.97 13.51
C GLY A 63 -9.18 -0.37 14.65
N ALA A 64 -8.62 -1.20 15.54
CA ALA A 64 -7.78 -0.73 16.64
C ALA A 64 -6.50 -0.03 16.13
N VAL A 65 -5.82 -0.59 15.11
CA VAL A 65 -4.63 0.05 14.52
C VAL A 65 -5.01 1.34 13.82
N HIS A 66 -6.09 1.36 13.02
CA HIS A 66 -6.60 2.58 12.40
C HIS A 66 -6.87 3.68 13.43
N SER A 67 -7.72 3.39 14.42
CA SER A 67 -8.09 4.39 15.45
C SER A 67 -6.91 4.84 16.28
N GLY A 68 -6.02 3.90 16.67
CA GLY A 68 -4.81 4.21 17.42
C GLY A 68 -3.85 5.11 16.62
N ALA A 69 -3.65 4.86 15.34
CA ALA A 69 -2.82 5.70 14.48
C ALA A 69 -3.42 7.11 14.29
N VAL A 70 -4.72 7.20 14.00
CA VAL A 70 -5.42 8.49 13.88
C VAL A 70 -5.30 9.30 15.17
N ILE A 71 -5.63 8.69 16.31
CA ILE A 71 -5.54 9.36 17.62
C ILE A 71 -4.10 9.83 17.89
N ALA A 72 -3.10 8.98 17.64
CA ALA A 72 -1.70 9.34 17.86
C ALA A 72 -1.27 10.55 16.99
N HIS A 73 -1.59 10.55 15.70
CA HIS A 73 -1.29 11.68 14.81
C HIS A 73 -1.99 12.96 15.26
N LEU A 74 -3.29 12.90 15.58
CA LEU A 74 -4.06 14.07 16.00
C LEU A 74 -3.60 14.62 17.36
N LEU A 75 -3.26 13.75 18.33
CA LEU A 75 -2.73 14.18 19.61
C LEU A 75 -1.38 14.87 19.48
N VAL A 76 -0.44 14.29 18.73
CA VAL A 76 0.88 14.90 18.53
C VAL A 76 0.76 16.21 17.75
N LEU A 77 -0.10 16.26 16.72
CA LEU A 77 -0.36 17.48 15.97
C LEU A 77 -0.96 18.57 16.87
N ALA A 78 -1.93 18.22 17.73
CA ALA A 78 -2.54 19.17 18.67
C ALA A 78 -1.55 19.74 19.70
N VAL A 79 -0.62 18.90 20.17
CA VAL A 79 0.43 19.33 21.12
C VAL A 79 1.46 20.25 20.46
N LEU A 80 1.76 20.02 19.17
CA LEU A 80 2.75 20.81 18.42
C LEU A 80 2.16 22.02 17.69
N ASP A 81 0.83 22.13 17.59
CA ASP A 81 0.21 23.32 16.98
C ASP A 81 0.40 24.53 17.92
N PRO A 82 1.07 25.62 17.48
CA PRO A 82 1.38 26.73 18.34
C PRO A 82 0.11 27.47 18.79
N PRO A 83 0.11 28.10 19.98
CA PRO A 83 -0.98 28.95 20.42
C PRO A 83 -1.31 30.04 19.38
N GLY A 84 -2.59 30.12 18.98
CA GLY A 84 -3.01 31.04 17.91
C GLY A 84 -2.74 30.54 16.48
N GLY A 85 -2.28 29.29 16.34
CA GLY A 85 -2.15 28.61 15.04
C GLY A 85 -3.50 28.37 14.36
N PRO A 86 -3.49 27.85 13.10
CA PRO A 86 -4.71 27.64 12.31
C PRO A 86 -5.67 26.60 12.91
N GLY A 87 -5.20 25.76 13.84
CA GLY A 87 -5.96 24.66 14.42
C GLY A 87 -5.95 23.38 13.57
N LEU A 88 -6.33 22.27 14.20
CA LEU A 88 -6.24 20.93 13.62
C LEU A 88 -6.96 20.80 12.28
N ARG A 89 -8.18 21.32 12.19
CA ARG A 89 -8.99 21.20 10.96
C ARG A 89 -8.29 21.86 9.77
N ASP A 90 -7.78 23.06 9.95
CA ASP A 90 -7.15 23.83 8.86
C ASP A 90 -5.80 23.22 8.48
N ARG A 91 -5.06 22.66 9.44
CA ARG A 91 -3.85 21.87 9.19
C ARG A 91 -4.14 20.65 8.32
N LEU A 92 -5.18 19.89 8.66
CA LEU A 92 -5.56 18.68 7.93
C LEU A 92 -6.19 18.97 6.56
N LEU A 93 -6.65 20.19 6.33
CA LEU A 93 -7.19 20.67 5.05
C LEU A 93 -6.21 21.58 4.29
N SER A 94 -4.95 21.65 4.68
CA SER A 94 -3.94 22.46 3.99
C SER A 94 -3.48 21.81 2.67
N TRP A 95 -2.89 22.61 1.80
CA TRP A 95 -2.25 22.23 0.54
C TRP A 95 -3.18 21.48 -0.41
N ASP A 96 -2.82 20.27 -0.87
CA ASP A 96 -3.59 19.47 -1.83
C ASP A 96 -5.04 19.22 -1.37
N ALA A 97 -5.28 19.15 -0.06
CA ALA A 97 -6.62 18.94 0.49
C ALA A 97 -7.61 20.05 0.09
N ARG A 98 -7.14 21.30 -0.03
CA ARG A 98 -7.96 22.43 -0.48
C ARG A 98 -8.40 22.26 -1.91
N HIS A 99 -7.50 21.82 -2.80
CA HIS A 99 -7.83 21.56 -4.21
C HIS A 99 -8.84 20.42 -4.34
N PHE A 100 -8.68 19.31 -3.62
CA PHE A 100 -9.66 18.23 -3.63
C PHE A 100 -11.03 18.65 -3.11
N ALA A 101 -11.09 19.46 -2.05
CA ALA A 101 -12.33 19.98 -1.50
C ALA A 101 -12.99 20.98 -2.48
N ALA A 102 -12.22 21.85 -3.12
CA ALA A 102 -12.70 22.79 -4.15
C ALA A 102 -13.29 22.04 -5.35
N ILE A 103 -12.58 21.03 -5.89
CA ILE A 103 -13.13 20.21 -7.00
C ILE A 103 -14.44 19.53 -6.59
N ALA A 104 -14.54 19.03 -5.36
CA ALA A 104 -15.75 18.39 -4.86
C ALA A 104 -16.92 19.37 -4.64
N ALA A 105 -16.64 20.65 -4.40
CA ALA A 105 -17.63 21.71 -4.24
C ALA A 105 -18.07 22.33 -5.57
N ASP A 106 -17.10 22.69 -6.40
CA ASP A 106 -17.28 23.60 -7.53
C ASP A 106 -16.97 22.95 -8.89
N GLY A 107 -16.35 21.76 -8.88
CA GLY A 107 -15.93 21.06 -10.09
C GLY A 107 -14.57 21.55 -10.63
N TYR A 108 -14.25 21.12 -11.85
CA TYR A 108 -13.01 21.46 -12.52
C TYR A 108 -13.10 22.78 -13.28
N PRO A 109 -12.01 23.58 -13.34
CA PRO A 109 -11.95 24.79 -14.14
C PRO A 109 -12.15 24.50 -15.64
N ALA A 110 -12.62 25.50 -16.36
CA ALA A 110 -12.91 25.36 -17.79
C ALA A 110 -11.63 25.29 -18.65
N GLY A 111 -10.54 25.94 -18.24
CA GLY A 111 -9.34 26.13 -19.03
C GLY A 111 -8.05 26.19 -18.21
N PHE A 112 -6.97 26.58 -18.87
CA PHE A 112 -5.72 26.95 -18.22
C PHE A 112 -5.90 28.19 -17.34
N THR A 113 -5.13 28.30 -16.29
CA THR A 113 -5.08 29.45 -15.39
C THR A 113 -3.75 30.17 -15.56
N TYR A 114 -3.80 31.49 -15.57
CA TYR A 114 -2.62 32.33 -15.78
C TYR A 114 -2.48 33.34 -14.64
N THR A 115 -1.24 33.72 -14.33
CA THR A 115 -0.94 34.83 -13.44
C THR A 115 -1.34 36.17 -14.08
N GLN A 116 -1.30 37.25 -13.32
CA GLN A 116 -1.52 38.60 -13.88
C GLN A 116 -0.46 38.99 -14.93
N SER A 117 0.74 38.40 -14.87
CA SER A 117 1.80 38.57 -15.87
C SER A 117 1.64 37.74 -17.13
N GLY A 118 0.58 36.89 -17.20
CA GLY A 118 0.31 36.01 -18.35
C GLY A 118 1.06 34.68 -18.33
N GLU A 119 1.74 34.33 -17.25
CA GLU A 119 2.42 33.05 -17.10
C GLU A 119 1.44 31.95 -16.70
N LEU A 120 1.60 30.75 -17.31
CA LEU A 120 0.81 29.58 -16.94
C LEU A 120 1.05 29.21 -15.48
N THR A 121 -0.01 28.89 -14.74
CA THR A 121 0.08 28.38 -13.36
C THR A 121 -0.68 27.07 -13.21
N GLY A 122 -0.41 26.36 -12.10
CA GLY A 122 -1.14 25.13 -11.74
C GLY A 122 -2.60 25.44 -11.39
N ASN A 123 -3.48 24.44 -11.64
CA ASN A 123 -4.88 24.49 -11.24
C ASN A 123 -5.41 23.08 -10.89
N GLU A 124 -6.70 23.00 -10.58
CA GLU A 124 -7.38 21.77 -10.14
C GLU A 124 -7.36 20.65 -11.17
N LEU A 125 -7.14 20.92 -12.48
CA LEU A 125 -6.97 19.89 -13.51
C LEU A 125 -5.69 19.04 -13.31
N ALA A 126 -4.78 19.44 -12.44
CA ALA A 126 -3.66 18.61 -12.00
C ALA A 126 -4.09 17.38 -11.19
N PHE A 127 -5.28 17.42 -10.55
CA PHE A 127 -5.75 16.43 -9.56
C PHE A 127 -6.74 15.45 -10.19
N PHE A 128 -6.52 14.15 -9.96
CA PHE A 128 -7.29 13.06 -10.55
C PHE A 128 -8.68 12.93 -9.92
N PRO A 129 -9.72 12.48 -10.70
CA PRO A 129 -11.12 12.71 -10.38
C PRO A 129 -11.70 11.82 -9.29
N LEU A 130 -11.17 10.60 -9.05
CA LEU A 130 -11.87 9.64 -8.18
C LEU A 130 -11.96 10.10 -6.73
N TYR A 131 -10.91 10.75 -6.21
CA TYR A 131 -10.92 11.22 -4.83
C TYR A 131 -11.88 12.40 -4.61
N PRO A 132 -11.88 13.46 -5.42
CA PRO A 132 -12.93 14.49 -5.35
C PRO A 132 -14.35 13.95 -5.54
N LEU A 133 -14.57 13.00 -6.43
CA LEU A 133 -15.86 12.33 -6.59
C LEU A 133 -16.29 11.56 -5.32
N ALA A 134 -15.34 10.90 -4.65
CA ALA A 134 -15.62 10.25 -3.37
C ALA A 134 -15.98 11.28 -2.28
N ILE A 135 -15.30 12.44 -2.23
CA ILE A 135 -15.64 13.55 -1.34
C ILE A 135 -17.05 14.06 -1.64
N ALA A 136 -17.38 14.29 -2.90
CA ALA A 136 -18.70 14.75 -3.32
C ALA A 136 -19.80 13.75 -2.95
N ALA A 137 -19.55 12.44 -3.09
CA ALA A 137 -20.47 11.39 -2.67
C ALA A 137 -20.70 11.38 -1.14
N VAL A 138 -19.62 11.51 -0.34
CA VAL A 138 -19.72 11.61 1.13
C VAL A 138 -20.47 12.89 1.52
N ARG A 139 -20.17 14.03 0.90
CA ARG A 139 -20.87 15.29 1.10
C ARG A 139 -22.38 15.15 0.84
N ALA A 140 -22.74 14.53 -0.28
CA ALA A 140 -24.14 14.29 -0.64
C ALA A 140 -24.86 13.37 0.37
N ALA A 141 -24.15 12.36 0.91
CA ALA A 141 -24.71 11.41 1.85
C ALA A 141 -24.84 11.97 3.28
N THR A 142 -23.97 12.90 3.67
CA THR A 142 -23.88 13.41 5.05
C THR A 142 -24.43 14.83 5.23
N GLY A 143 -24.56 15.60 4.14
CA GLY A 143 -24.93 17.01 4.18
C GLY A 143 -23.85 17.95 4.76
N THR A 144 -22.63 17.46 4.95
CA THR A 144 -21.51 18.25 5.52
C THR A 144 -20.86 19.16 4.47
N ASP A 145 -20.07 20.14 4.91
CA ASP A 145 -19.22 20.93 4.00
C ASP A 145 -18.14 20.08 3.32
N ALA A 146 -17.56 20.59 2.22
CA ALA A 146 -16.59 19.84 1.43
C ALA A 146 -15.33 19.47 2.20
N GLY A 147 -14.87 20.34 3.12
CA GLY A 147 -13.69 20.07 3.97
C GLY A 147 -13.95 18.91 4.95
N THR A 148 -15.08 18.94 5.65
CA THR A 148 -15.49 17.84 6.55
C THR A 148 -15.68 16.55 5.76
N ALA A 149 -16.32 16.58 4.59
CA ALA A 149 -16.46 15.43 3.71
C ALA A 149 -15.11 14.89 3.24
N ALA A 150 -14.12 15.77 2.96
CA ALA A 150 -12.76 15.35 2.60
C ALA A 150 -12.06 14.59 3.73
N LEU A 151 -12.16 15.07 4.98
CA LEU A 151 -11.61 14.38 6.14
C LEU A 151 -12.30 13.02 6.38
N LEU A 152 -13.63 12.96 6.31
CA LEU A 152 -14.37 11.70 6.42
C LEU A 152 -13.95 10.70 5.34
N THR A 153 -13.81 11.17 4.09
CA THR A 153 -13.34 10.35 2.98
C THR A 153 -11.93 9.83 3.21
N ALA A 154 -11.02 10.66 3.74
CA ALA A 154 -9.66 10.25 4.08
C ALA A 154 -9.65 9.15 5.14
N HIS A 155 -10.45 9.27 6.21
CA HIS A 155 -10.53 8.25 7.25
C HIS A 155 -11.14 6.92 6.76
N LEU A 156 -12.20 6.97 5.94
CA LEU A 156 -12.76 5.78 5.29
C LEU A 156 -11.73 5.11 4.36
N ALA A 157 -11.01 5.92 3.59
CA ALA A 157 -9.95 5.46 2.70
C ALA A 157 -8.77 4.83 3.47
N LEU A 158 -8.33 5.44 4.57
CA LEU A 158 -7.29 4.89 5.44
C LEU A 158 -7.72 3.56 6.07
N LEU A 159 -8.97 3.45 6.54
CA LEU A 159 -9.49 2.20 7.07
C LEU A 159 -9.48 1.11 5.99
N ALA A 160 -9.95 1.42 4.78
CA ALA A 160 -9.93 0.50 3.64
C ALA A 160 -8.50 0.11 3.24
N ALA A 161 -7.55 1.06 3.22
CA ALA A 161 -6.13 0.81 2.94
C ALA A 161 -5.52 -0.14 3.99
N THR A 162 -5.76 0.14 5.26
CA THR A 162 -5.29 -0.68 6.39
C THR A 162 -5.84 -2.11 6.30
N ALA A 163 -7.13 -2.26 5.98
CA ALA A 163 -7.77 -3.56 5.81
C ALA A 163 -7.22 -4.34 4.60
N ALA A 164 -7.07 -3.68 3.45
CA ALA A 164 -6.55 -4.29 2.24
C ALA A 164 -5.08 -4.72 2.42
N LEU A 165 -4.26 -3.86 3.02
CA LEU A 165 -2.86 -4.14 3.30
C LEU A 165 -2.71 -5.27 4.33
N TYR A 166 -3.51 -5.27 5.42
CA TYR A 166 -3.54 -6.38 6.36
C TYR A 166 -3.84 -7.70 5.66
N ALA A 167 -4.91 -7.73 4.84
CA ALA A 167 -5.32 -8.94 4.12
C ALA A 167 -4.26 -9.42 3.11
N LEU A 168 -3.55 -8.50 2.44
CA LEU A 168 -2.45 -8.82 1.54
C LEU A 168 -1.25 -9.39 2.31
N LEU A 169 -0.77 -8.69 3.34
CA LEU A 169 0.41 -9.08 4.11
C LEU A 169 0.17 -10.36 4.92
N ALA A 170 -1.04 -10.58 5.45
CA ALA A 170 -1.39 -11.80 6.16
C ALA A 170 -1.30 -13.04 5.25
N ARG A 171 -1.67 -12.90 3.97
CA ARG A 171 -1.53 -13.97 2.97
C ARG A 171 -0.09 -14.23 2.54
N LEU A 172 0.71 -13.17 2.44
CA LEU A 172 2.09 -13.26 1.98
C LEU A 172 3.07 -13.65 3.10
N HIS A 173 2.81 -13.20 4.34
CA HIS A 173 3.80 -13.25 5.41
C HIS A 173 3.23 -13.64 6.79
N GLY A 174 1.94 -13.95 6.90
CA GLY A 174 1.27 -14.31 8.14
C GLY A 174 0.75 -13.12 8.96
N GLU A 175 -0.16 -13.40 9.91
CA GLU A 175 -0.91 -12.38 10.65
C GLU A 175 -0.03 -11.43 11.48
N ARG A 176 1.00 -11.96 12.16
CA ARG A 176 1.87 -11.12 13.00
C ARG A 176 2.64 -10.10 12.17
N THR A 177 3.17 -10.51 11.01
CA THR A 177 3.84 -9.59 10.07
C THR A 177 2.85 -8.57 9.52
N ALA A 178 1.62 -8.98 9.22
CA ALA A 178 0.58 -8.09 8.72
C ALA A 178 0.20 -7.01 9.74
N LEU A 179 0.00 -7.39 11.01
CA LEU A 179 -0.29 -6.43 12.08
C LEU A 179 0.82 -5.39 12.22
N ILE A 180 2.07 -5.83 12.28
CA ILE A 180 3.22 -4.93 12.35
C ILE A 180 3.28 -4.05 11.09
N GLY A 181 3.04 -4.63 9.92
CA GLY A 181 3.04 -3.91 8.64
C GLY A 181 2.02 -2.78 8.58
N ILE A 182 0.80 -2.99 9.09
CA ILE A 182 -0.22 -1.92 9.12
C ILE A 182 0.05 -0.86 10.19
N VAL A 183 0.70 -1.20 11.31
CA VAL A 183 1.17 -0.20 12.30
C VAL A 183 2.28 0.65 11.68
N LEU A 184 3.24 0.03 10.98
CA LEU A 184 4.28 0.76 10.25
C LEU A 184 3.67 1.67 9.17
N PHE A 185 2.68 1.18 8.43
CA PHE A 185 2.00 1.94 7.38
C PHE A 185 1.25 3.15 7.94
N ALA A 186 0.37 2.95 8.91
CA ALA A 186 -0.55 3.99 9.36
C ALA A 186 0.04 4.96 10.39
N GLY A 187 1.09 4.53 11.14
CA GLY A 187 1.59 5.33 12.27
C GLY A 187 3.08 5.65 12.21
N ALA A 188 3.92 4.78 11.64
CA ALA A 188 5.37 4.89 11.80
C ALA A 188 6.09 5.57 10.63
N GLN A 189 5.47 5.67 9.46
CA GLN A 189 6.08 6.38 8.33
C GLN A 189 6.21 7.88 8.64
N PRO A 190 7.31 8.54 8.26
CA PRO A 190 7.54 9.95 8.58
C PRO A 190 6.42 10.89 8.16
N MET A 191 5.75 10.57 7.03
CA MET A 191 4.65 11.36 6.48
C MET A 191 3.30 10.63 6.54
N ALA A 192 3.12 9.64 7.44
CA ALA A 192 1.83 8.94 7.61
C ALA A 192 0.68 9.88 8.01
N VAL A 193 0.96 11.06 8.55
CA VAL A 193 -0.04 12.09 8.85
C VAL A 193 -0.89 12.45 7.64
N VAL A 194 -0.36 12.39 6.41
CA VAL A 194 -1.13 12.68 5.17
C VAL A 194 -2.31 11.71 4.97
N LEU A 195 -2.25 10.52 5.59
CA LEU A 195 -3.35 9.57 5.55
C LEU A 195 -4.55 10.03 6.41
N THR A 196 -4.36 10.99 7.30
CA THR A 196 -5.43 11.62 8.12
C THR A 196 -5.89 12.95 7.55
N MET A 197 -5.13 13.52 6.60
CA MET A 197 -5.48 14.75 5.89
C MET A 197 -6.48 14.48 4.76
N GLY A 198 -7.12 15.53 4.22
CA GLY A 198 -8.02 15.44 3.07
C GLY A 198 -7.30 15.04 1.76
N TYR A 199 -6.45 14.01 1.79
CA TYR A 199 -5.54 13.61 0.73
C TYR A 199 -5.89 12.26 0.10
N SER A 200 -5.48 12.06 -1.15
CA SER A 200 -5.83 10.87 -1.95
C SER A 200 -4.96 9.63 -1.68
N GLU A 201 -3.88 9.73 -0.90
CA GLU A 201 -2.93 8.64 -0.61
C GLU A 201 -3.60 7.41 0.00
N GLY A 202 -4.54 7.61 0.92
CA GLY A 202 -5.31 6.53 1.56
C GLY A 202 -6.16 5.75 0.54
N LEU A 203 -6.93 6.46 -0.30
CA LEU A 203 -7.78 5.83 -1.32
C LEU A 203 -6.93 5.11 -2.37
N PHE A 204 -5.88 5.75 -2.86
CA PHE A 204 -4.94 5.14 -3.79
C PHE A 204 -4.35 3.84 -3.22
N THR A 205 -3.87 3.88 -1.97
CA THR A 205 -3.28 2.69 -1.31
C THR A 205 -4.30 1.57 -1.12
N ALA A 206 -5.54 1.90 -0.76
CA ALA A 206 -6.63 0.92 -0.64
C ALA A 206 -6.88 0.18 -1.96
N LEU A 207 -6.95 0.92 -3.06
CA LEU A 207 -7.19 0.40 -4.40
C LEU A 207 -5.99 -0.42 -4.92
N ALA A 208 -4.76 0.08 -4.73
CA ALA A 208 -3.54 -0.61 -5.14
C ALA A 208 -3.32 -1.90 -4.35
N ALA A 209 -3.42 -1.87 -3.01
CA ALA A 209 -3.32 -3.06 -2.18
C ALA A 209 -4.46 -4.05 -2.46
N GLY A 210 -5.68 -3.55 -2.71
CA GLY A 210 -6.83 -4.33 -3.15
C GLY A 210 -6.58 -5.02 -4.48
N SER A 211 -6.02 -4.32 -5.47
CA SER A 211 -5.64 -4.88 -6.78
C SER A 211 -4.60 -6.00 -6.63
N LEU A 212 -3.53 -5.76 -5.85
CA LEU A 212 -2.50 -6.76 -5.54
C LEU A 212 -3.12 -8.00 -4.85
N LEU A 213 -4.01 -7.80 -3.88
CA LEU A 213 -4.71 -8.88 -3.20
C LEU A 213 -5.61 -9.68 -4.14
N ALA A 214 -6.35 -9.00 -5.01
CA ALA A 214 -7.20 -9.63 -6.02
C ALA A 214 -6.37 -10.42 -7.04
N ALA A 215 -5.25 -9.87 -7.51
CA ALA A 215 -4.30 -10.53 -8.39
C ALA A 215 -3.71 -11.80 -7.72
N HIS A 216 -3.32 -11.72 -6.46
CA HIS A 216 -2.85 -12.87 -5.68
C HIS A 216 -3.92 -13.96 -5.55
N ARG A 217 -5.20 -13.59 -5.50
CA ARG A 217 -6.36 -14.52 -5.49
C ARG A 217 -6.78 -14.97 -6.89
N ARG A 218 -6.12 -14.50 -7.95
CA ARG A 218 -6.47 -14.72 -9.36
C ARG A 218 -7.86 -14.18 -9.73
N ALA A 219 -8.37 -13.20 -8.99
CA ALA A 219 -9.58 -12.45 -9.31
C ALA A 219 -9.22 -11.30 -10.29
N TRP A 220 -8.89 -11.70 -11.52
CA TRP A 220 -8.22 -10.85 -12.50
C TRP A 220 -9.00 -9.60 -12.88
N LEU A 221 -10.31 -9.74 -13.15
CA LEU A 221 -11.16 -8.59 -13.51
C LEU A 221 -11.29 -7.62 -12.33
N THR A 222 -11.50 -8.13 -11.12
CA THR A 222 -11.51 -7.30 -9.90
C THR A 222 -10.18 -6.56 -9.71
N ALA A 223 -9.05 -7.24 -9.95
CA ALA A 223 -7.74 -6.61 -9.88
C ALA A 223 -7.61 -5.49 -10.92
N GLY A 224 -8.09 -5.70 -12.14
CA GLY A 224 -8.09 -4.71 -13.22
C GLY A 224 -8.97 -3.49 -12.89
N VAL A 225 -10.20 -3.71 -12.40
CA VAL A 225 -11.09 -2.63 -11.97
C VAL A 225 -10.42 -1.79 -10.88
N LEU A 226 -9.86 -2.43 -9.84
CA LEU A 226 -9.19 -1.72 -8.76
C LEU A 226 -7.94 -0.96 -9.23
N ALA A 227 -7.16 -1.52 -10.17
CA ALA A 227 -6.01 -0.83 -10.76
C ALA A 227 -6.47 0.38 -11.62
N SER A 228 -7.55 0.24 -12.39
CA SER A 228 -8.14 1.34 -13.17
C SER A 228 -8.65 2.47 -12.26
N LEU A 229 -9.36 2.13 -11.18
CA LEU A 229 -9.80 3.10 -10.18
C LEU A 229 -8.61 3.78 -9.49
N ALA A 230 -7.55 3.04 -9.16
CA ALA A 230 -6.30 3.63 -8.68
C ALA A 230 -5.73 4.63 -9.70
N GLY A 231 -5.83 4.32 -11.00
CA GLY A 231 -5.44 5.20 -12.10
C GLY A 231 -6.27 6.48 -12.22
N LEU A 232 -7.51 6.46 -11.76
CA LEU A 232 -8.36 7.65 -11.62
C LEU A 232 -8.12 8.40 -10.30
N THR A 233 -7.21 7.91 -9.44
CA THR A 233 -6.85 8.56 -8.18
C THR A 233 -5.52 9.29 -8.27
N ARG A 234 -4.50 8.67 -8.89
CA ARG A 234 -3.14 9.21 -8.99
C ARG A 234 -2.39 8.61 -10.19
N PRO A 235 -1.50 9.36 -10.86
CA PRO A 235 -0.76 8.87 -12.03
C PRO A 235 0.21 7.72 -11.69
N VAL A 236 0.69 7.65 -10.45
CA VAL A 236 1.57 6.58 -9.96
C VAL A 236 0.91 5.19 -10.00
N ALA A 237 -0.39 5.10 -10.30
CA ALA A 237 -1.14 3.84 -10.45
C ALA A 237 -0.60 2.91 -11.55
N VAL A 238 0.22 3.42 -12.48
CA VAL A 238 0.96 2.58 -13.43
C VAL A 238 1.75 1.48 -12.69
N ALA A 239 2.19 1.72 -11.46
CA ALA A 239 2.82 0.72 -10.61
C ALA A 239 1.90 -0.46 -10.31
N ALA A 240 0.62 -0.21 -9.98
CA ALA A 240 -0.36 -1.27 -9.72
C ALA A 240 -0.69 -2.06 -10.99
N THR A 241 -0.79 -1.39 -12.13
CA THR A 241 -1.01 -2.02 -13.44
C THR A 241 0.17 -2.91 -13.85
N LEU A 242 1.40 -2.45 -13.71
CA LEU A 242 2.61 -3.24 -13.99
C LEU A 242 2.73 -4.44 -13.02
N ALA A 243 2.38 -4.28 -11.76
CA ALA A 243 2.32 -5.38 -10.81
C ALA A 243 1.25 -6.42 -11.19
N LEU A 244 0.07 -5.97 -11.62
CA LEU A 244 -0.98 -6.86 -12.14
C LEU A 244 -0.52 -7.60 -13.41
N ALA A 245 0.13 -6.91 -14.34
CA ALA A 245 0.71 -7.51 -15.53
C ALA A 245 1.79 -8.57 -15.17
N THR A 246 2.65 -8.26 -14.21
CA THR A 246 3.64 -9.22 -13.68
C THR A 246 2.95 -10.46 -13.10
N ALA A 247 1.90 -10.29 -12.29
CA ALA A 247 1.13 -11.41 -11.75
C ALA A 247 0.49 -12.27 -12.85
N ALA A 248 -0.07 -11.63 -13.88
CA ALA A 248 -0.71 -12.28 -15.02
C ALA A 248 0.32 -13.09 -15.85
N VAL A 249 1.47 -12.48 -16.17
CA VAL A 249 2.56 -13.13 -16.92
C VAL A 249 3.08 -14.35 -16.14
N LEU A 250 3.40 -14.19 -14.85
CA LEU A 250 3.87 -15.30 -14.02
C LEU A 250 2.82 -16.44 -13.91
N HIS A 251 1.54 -16.08 -13.88
CA HIS A 251 0.47 -17.08 -13.91
C HIS A 251 0.44 -17.85 -15.22
N MET A 252 0.50 -17.16 -16.38
CA MET A 252 0.47 -17.78 -17.70
C MET A 252 1.71 -18.65 -17.95
N LEU A 253 2.91 -18.19 -17.56
CA LEU A 253 4.15 -18.97 -17.67
C LEU A 253 4.06 -20.27 -16.85
N ARG A 254 3.57 -20.22 -15.61
CA ARG A 254 3.41 -21.41 -14.77
C ARG A 254 2.34 -22.38 -15.29
N ALA A 255 1.25 -21.82 -15.83
CA ALA A 255 0.16 -22.62 -16.40
C ALA A 255 0.46 -23.12 -17.82
N ARG A 256 1.53 -22.64 -18.45
CA ARG A 256 1.90 -22.90 -19.86
C ARG A 256 0.73 -22.68 -20.84
N ARG A 257 -0.14 -21.72 -20.53
CA ARG A 257 -1.30 -21.37 -21.36
C ARG A 257 -1.65 -19.89 -21.19
N VAL A 258 -2.24 -19.33 -22.23
CA VAL A 258 -2.83 -18.00 -22.20
C VAL A 258 -4.05 -17.99 -21.28
N ALA A 259 -4.19 -16.96 -20.45
CA ALA A 259 -5.32 -16.76 -19.56
C ALA A 259 -6.10 -15.50 -19.97
N PRO A 260 -7.16 -15.62 -20.79
CA PRO A 260 -7.86 -14.45 -21.36
C PRO A 260 -8.38 -13.49 -20.29
N ARG A 261 -8.89 -14.03 -19.16
CA ARG A 261 -9.35 -13.18 -18.03
C ARG A 261 -8.23 -12.39 -17.38
N ALA A 262 -6.99 -12.93 -17.36
CA ALA A 262 -5.84 -12.22 -16.82
C ALA A 262 -5.44 -11.08 -17.76
N LEU A 263 -5.41 -11.32 -19.08
CA LEU A 263 -5.18 -10.27 -20.08
C LEU A 263 -6.26 -9.19 -20.03
N ALA A 264 -7.53 -9.57 -19.98
CA ALA A 264 -8.63 -8.61 -19.83
C ALA A 264 -8.50 -7.77 -18.56
N GLY A 265 -8.08 -8.38 -17.42
CA GLY A 265 -7.80 -7.65 -16.19
C GLY A 265 -6.66 -6.63 -16.34
N VAL A 266 -5.57 -7.00 -17.01
CA VAL A 266 -4.45 -6.08 -17.29
C VAL A 266 -4.90 -4.92 -18.18
N LEU A 267 -5.60 -5.21 -19.30
CA LEU A 267 -6.13 -4.18 -20.20
C LEU A 267 -7.06 -3.21 -19.46
N LEU A 268 -7.96 -3.74 -18.64
CA LEU A 268 -8.84 -2.93 -17.79
C LEU A 268 -8.05 -2.03 -16.84
N GLY A 269 -6.97 -2.57 -16.22
CA GLY A 269 -6.09 -1.80 -15.33
C GLY A 269 -5.37 -0.65 -16.02
N CYS A 270 -5.14 -0.74 -17.32
CA CYS A 270 -4.50 0.32 -18.12
C CYS A 270 -5.42 1.53 -18.42
N VAL A 271 -6.74 1.45 -18.12
CA VAL A 271 -7.70 2.46 -18.61
C VAL A 271 -7.66 3.75 -17.79
N GLY A 272 -7.58 3.67 -16.45
CA GLY A 272 -7.88 4.79 -15.56
C GLY A 272 -7.02 6.03 -15.79
N THR A 273 -5.70 5.90 -15.72
CA THR A 273 -4.78 7.04 -15.91
C THR A 273 -4.89 7.66 -17.31
N PRO A 274 -4.80 6.90 -18.42
CA PRO A 274 -4.97 7.47 -19.74
C PRO A 274 -6.31 8.12 -19.97
N ALA A 275 -7.40 7.57 -19.43
CA ALA A 275 -8.73 8.16 -19.56
C ALA A 275 -8.80 9.59 -19.02
N TYR A 276 -8.19 9.83 -17.84
CA TYR A 276 -8.16 11.18 -17.29
C TYR A 276 -7.24 12.12 -18.09
N LEU A 277 -6.05 11.66 -18.47
CA LEU A 277 -5.12 12.46 -19.28
C LEU A 277 -5.74 12.86 -20.63
N LEU A 278 -6.42 11.92 -21.29
CA LEU A 278 -7.14 12.18 -22.54
C LEU A 278 -8.32 13.15 -22.34
N TRP A 279 -9.03 13.02 -21.22
CA TRP A 279 -10.11 13.95 -20.90
C TRP A 279 -9.60 15.39 -20.71
N VAL A 280 -8.50 15.58 -19.97
CA VAL A 280 -7.84 16.89 -19.80
C VAL A 280 -7.35 17.41 -21.14
N GLY A 281 -6.69 16.56 -21.92
CA GLY A 281 -6.19 16.91 -23.25
C GLY A 281 -7.29 17.34 -24.21
N HIS A 282 -8.41 16.62 -24.24
CA HIS A 282 -9.58 16.97 -25.05
C HIS A 282 -10.21 18.29 -24.59
N ARG A 283 -10.37 18.47 -23.26
CA ARG A 283 -10.96 19.67 -22.67
C ARG A 283 -10.18 20.94 -22.98
N LEU A 284 -8.83 20.85 -23.04
CA LEU A 284 -7.94 21.98 -23.23
C LEU A 284 -7.39 22.10 -24.68
N GLY A 285 -7.76 21.16 -25.57
CA GLY A 285 -7.30 21.15 -26.96
C GLY A 285 -5.81 20.80 -27.15
N ARG A 286 -5.15 20.22 -26.12
CA ARG A 286 -3.73 19.86 -26.13
C ARG A 286 -3.47 18.54 -25.44
N ALA A 287 -2.87 17.58 -26.10
CA ALA A 287 -2.59 16.25 -25.56
C ALA A 287 -1.66 16.26 -24.33
N ASP A 288 -0.76 17.23 -24.23
CA ASP A 288 0.21 17.43 -23.15
C ASP A 288 -0.28 18.38 -22.03
N ALA A 289 -1.52 18.84 -22.09
CA ALA A 289 -2.07 19.87 -21.18
C ALA A 289 -1.88 19.53 -19.69
N TRP A 290 -2.11 18.28 -19.30
CA TRP A 290 -1.96 17.87 -17.91
C TRP A 290 -0.50 18.02 -17.44
N PHE A 291 0.47 17.65 -18.26
CA PHE A 291 1.90 17.75 -17.93
C PHE A 291 2.33 19.22 -17.79
N LEU A 292 1.84 20.10 -18.65
CA LEU A 292 2.11 21.53 -18.56
C LEU A 292 1.56 22.14 -17.26
N ILE A 293 0.35 21.75 -16.85
CA ILE A 293 -0.24 22.21 -15.60
C ILE A 293 0.58 21.71 -14.40
N GLN A 294 1.04 20.46 -14.43
CA GLN A 294 1.89 19.89 -13.38
C GLN A 294 3.25 20.60 -13.28
N GLU A 295 3.87 20.89 -14.39
CA GLU A 295 5.14 21.62 -14.43
C GLU A 295 4.97 23.05 -13.94
N ALA A 296 3.96 23.77 -14.44
CA ALA A 296 3.70 25.16 -14.06
C ALA A 296 3.31 25.32 -12.59
N GLY A 297 2.54 24.37 -12.02
CA GLY A 297 2.05 24.46 -10.63
C GLY A 297 3.02 23.92 -9.58
N TRP A 298 3.73 22.85 -9.90
CA TRP A 298 4.49 22.06 -8.93
C TRP A 298 5.94 21.75 -9.36
N GLY A 299 6.39 22.25 -10.50
CA GLY A 299 7.70 21.94 -11.07
C GLY A 299 7.88 20.45 -11.35
N THR A 300 6.79 19.72 -11.59
CA THR A 300 6.80 18.27 -11.74
C THR A 300 6.95 17.88 -13.20
N TYR A 301 8.12 17.35 -13.54
CA TYR A 301 8.42 16.75 -14.84
C TYR A 301 9.43 15.59 -14.66
N TRP A 302 9.59 14.77 -15.70
CA TRP A 302 10.54 13.65 -15.65
C TRP A 302 11.95 14.12 -15.97
N ASP A 303 12.86 14.05 -14.99
CA ASP A 303 14.26 14.50 -15.09
C ASP A 303 15.28 13.37 -14.89
N HIS A 304 14.84 12.12 -14.94
CA HIS A 304 15.67 10.92 -14.70
C HIS A 304 16.35 10.91 -13.30
N GLY A 305 15.83 11.66 -12.35
CA GLY A 305 16.35 11.77 -10.99
C GLY A 305 17.48 12.77 -10.81
N ALA A 306 17.76 13.61 -11.80
CA ALA A 306 18.82 14.62 -11.72
C ALA A 306 18.60 15.61 -10.59
N GLY A 307 17.37 16.13 -10.43
CA GLY A 307 17.01 17.00 -9.32
C GLY A 307 17.14 16.33 -7.95
N PHE A 308 16.75 15.06 -7.85
CA PHE A 308 16.91 14.30 -6.61
C PHE A 308 18.38 14.02 -6.28
N ALA A 309 19.21 13.71 -7.27
CA ALA A 309 20.65 13.51 -7.07
C ALA A 309 21.33 14.82 -6.63
N GLY A 310 20.97 15.96 -7.26
CA GLY A 310 21.43 17.28 -6.83
C GLY A 310 21.04 17.58 -5.40
N PHE A 311 19.77 17.38 -5.05
CA PHE A 311 19.29 17.54 -3.67
C PHE A 311 20.06 16.67 -2.66
N LEU A 312 20.31 15.39 -2.97
CA LEU A 312 21.11 14.51 -2.10
C LEU A 312 22.53 15.04 -1.91
N GLY A 313 23.18 15.49 -2.99
CA GLY A 313 24.51 16.10 -2.94
C GLY A 313 24.53 17.31 -2.02
N ASP A 314 23.61 18.25 -2.20
CA ASP A 314 23.52 19.46 -1.39
C ASP A 314 23.20 19.13 0.09
N ALA A 315 22.21 18.29 0.34
CA ALA A 315 21.79 17.94 1.70
C ALA A 315 22.90 17.20 2.49
N LEU A 316 23.62 16.26 1.86
CA LEU A 316 24.63 15.44 2.53
C LEU A 316 26.00 16.14 2.63
N LEU A 317 26.37 16.97 1.67
CA LEU A 317 27.67 17.67 1.66
C LEU A 317 27.64 18.98 2.47
N ARG A 318 26.51 19.73 2.41
CA ARG A 318 26.38 21.00 3.12
C ARG A 318 25.82 20.84 4.52
N LEU A 319 25.06 19.73 4.79
CA LEU A 319 24.37 19.46 6.05
C LEU A 319 23.52 20.64 6.52
N ASP A 320 22.91 21.36 5.57
CA ASP A 320 22.18 22.60 5.82
C ASP A 320 20.70 22.31 6.10
N GLY A 321 20.33 22.54 7.34
CA GLY A 321 18.96 22.45 7.83
C GLY A 321 18.49 21.02 8.14
N TRP A 322 17.62 20.93 9.15
CA TRP A 322 17.07 19.66 9.64
C TRP A 322 16.22 18.94 8.59
N VAL A 323 15.32 19.64 7.91
CA VAL A 323 14.37 19.02 6.95
C VAL A 323 15.07 18.43 5.72
N PRO A 324 16.00 19.14 5.02
CA PRO A 324 16.76 18.54 3.92
C PRO A 324 17.52 17.29 4.33
N VAL A 325 18.29 17.38 5.43
CA VAL A 325 19.14 16.27 5.90
C VAL A 325 18.30 15.06 6.31
N SER A 326 17.26 15.26 7.12
CA SER A 326 16.38 14.15 7.53
C SER A 326 15.64 13.54 6.36
N THR A 327 15.16 14.33 5.41
CA THR A 327 14.52 13.84 4.18
C THR A 327 15.48 12.99 3.36
N ALA A 328 16.71 13.43 3.15
CA ALA A 328 17.73 12.66 2.43
C ALA A 328 17.98 11.30 3.08
N PHE A 329 18.25 11.26 4.40
CA PHE A 329 18.45 10.00 5.13
C PHE A 329 17.24 9.08 5.09
N LEU A 330 16.03 9.61 5.30
CA LEU A 330 14.81 8.82 5.32
C LEU A 330 14.49 8.23 3.93
N VAL A 331 14.66 8.99 2.85
CA VAL A 331 14.46 8.48 1.49
C VAL A 331 15.49 7.39 1.19
N LEU A 332 16.77 7.60 1.50
CA LEU A 332 17.81 6.57 1.33
C LEU A 332 17.52 5.31 2.14
N LEU A 333 17.02 5.44 3.37
CA LEU A 333 16.59 4.31 4.19
C LEU A 333 15.45 3.53 3.55
N LEU A 334 14.45 4.22 3.00
CA LEU A 334 13.32 3.58 2.30
C LEU A 334 13.78 2.87 1.02
N LEU A 335 14.71 3.46 0.26
CA LEU A 335 15.31 2.83 -0.92
C LEU A 335 16.13 1.60 -0.53
N ALA A 336 16.92 1.67 0.56
CA ALA A 336 17.66 0.53 1.09
C ALA A 336 16.73 -0.60 1.56
N ALA A 337 15.62 -0.26 2.22
CA ALA A 337 14.61 -1.25 2.62
C ALA A 337 13.92 -1.90 1.38
N THR A 338 13.67 -1.13 0.33
CA THR A 338 13.19 -1.64 -0.96
C THR A 338 14.19 -2.63 -1.57
N ALA A 339 15.46 -2.28 -1.63
CA ALA A 339 16.54 -3.18 -2.09
C ALA A 339 16.67 -4.45 -1.21
N ALA A 340 16.51 -4.32 0.11
CA ALA A 340 16.50 -5.45 1.02
C ALA A 340 15.30 -6.40 0.77
N ALA A 341 14.16 -5.90 0.34
CA ALA A 341 13.01 -6.72 -0.03
C ALA A 341 13.31 -7.57 -1.28
N TRP A 342 14.02 -7.03 -2.25
CA TRP A 342 14.50 -7.78 -3.44
C TRP A 342 15.43 -8.93 -3.03
N ARG A 343 16.45 -8.66 -2.21
CA ARG A 343 17.40 -9.68 -1.75
C ARG A 343 16.73 -10.80 -0.96
N ARG A 344 15.61 -10.53 -0.30
CA ARG A 344 14.86 -11.50 0.52
C ARG A 344 13.75 -12.24 -0.23
N GLY A 345 13.64 -12.05 -1.54
CA GLY A 345 12.71 -12.78 -2.40
C GLY A 345 11.23 -12.51 -2.06
N ALA A 346 10.84 -11.26 -1.93
CA ALA A 346 9.43 -10.93 -1.77
C ALA A 346 8.62 -11.32 -3.02
N TRP A 347 7.28 -11.35 -2.90
CA TRP A 347 6.40 -11.70 -4.02
C TRP A 347 6.61 -10.76 -5.21
N PRO A 348 6.94 -11.27 -6.45
CA PRO A 348 7.38 -10.45 -7.55
C PRO A 348 6.45 -9.29 -7.94
N PRO A 349 5.11 -9.44 -7.96
CA PRO A 349 4.23 -8.30 -8.23
C PRO A 349 4.35 -7.18 -7.19
N LEU A 350 4.59 -7.50 -5.89
CA LEU A 350 4.82 -6.50 -4.87
C LEU A 350 6.20 -5.82 -5.02
N LEU A 351 7.23 -6.57 -5.48
CA LEU A 351 8.53 -6.02 -5.84
C LEU A 351 8.40 -4.99 -6.97
N VAL A 352 7.70 -5.34 -8.04
CA VAL A 352 7.47 -4.42 -9.18
C VAL A 352 6.69 -3.19 -8.72
N TYR A 353 5.58 -3.38 -7.98
CA TYR A 353 4.78 -2.28 -7.47
C TYR A 353 5.62 -1.25 -6.69
N GLY A 354 6.30 -1.71 -5.63
CA GLY A 354 7.05 -0.81 -4.75
C GLY A 354 8.26 -0.18 -5.43
N THR A 355 8.93 -0.92 -6.34
CA THR A 355 10.05 -0.38 -7.11
C THR A 355 9.59 0.70 -8.10
N VAL A 356 8.48 0.48 -8.81
CA VAL A 356 7.96 1.48 -9.75
C VAL A 356 7.51 2.75 -9.01
N VAL A 357 6.84 2.63 -7.85
CA VAL A 357 6.51 3.80 -7.03
C VAL A 357 7.78 4.55 -6.62
N ALA A 358 8.81 3.84 -6.15
CA ALA A 358 10.08 4.47 -5.76
C ALA A 358 10.77 5.16 -6.94
N VAL A 359 10.86 4.49 -8.10
CA VAL A 359 11.48 5.04 -9.32
C VAL A 359 10.73 6.29 -9.79
N LEU A 360 9.40 6.25 -9.85
CA LEU A 360 8.61 7.43 -10.23
C LEU A 360 8.77 8.58 -9.23
N THR A 361 8.89 8.27 -7.94
CA THR A 361 9.06 9.30 -6.92
C THR A 361 10.43 9.99 -7.01
N VAL A 362 11.52 9.24 -7.19
CA VAL A 362 12.87 9.81 -7.23
C VAL A 362 13.29 10.25 -8.62
N GLY A 363 12.66 9.70 -9.68
CA GLY A 363 12.99 9.97 -11.08
C GLY A 363 12.35 11.22 -11.66
N GLN A 364 11.46 11.89 -10.94
CA GLN A 364 10.82 13.13 -11.36
C GLN A 364 11.33 14.32 -10.55
N SER A 365 11.47 15.47 -11.21
CA SER A 365 11.62 16.76 -10.55
C SER A 365 10.36 17.06 -9.77
N ASN A 366 10.47 17.54 -8.57
CA ASN A 366 9.49 18.22 -7.73
C ASN A 366 10.16 18.61 -6.41
N TYR A 367 9.41 19.20 -5.51
CA TYR A 367 9.93 19.59 -4.18
C TYR A 367 10.44 18.37 -3.41
N TYR A 368 11.71 18.41 -2.95
CA TYR A 368 12.35 17.26 -2.27
C TYR A 368 11.60 16.84 -1.00
N HIS A 369 11.03 17.79 -0.27
CA HIS A 369 10.30 17.53 0.98
C HIS A 369 8.98 16.75 0.76
N CYS A 370 8.42 16.79 -0.46
CA CYS A 370 7.25 15.98 -0.82
C CYS A 370 7.60 14.50 -1.11
N LYS A 371 8.89 14.14 -1.32
CA LYS A 371 9.29 12.77 -1.68
C LYS A 371 8.86 11.73 -0.64
N LEU A 372 8.96 12.05 0.66
CA LEU A 372 8.54 11.13 1.72
C LEU A 372 7.02 10.86 1.69
N ARG A 373 6.20 11.88 1.40
CA ARG A 373 4.77 11.73 1.19
C ARG A 373 4.46 10.83 -0.01
N LEU A 374 5.11 11.09 -1.13
CA LEU A 374 4.91 10.32 -2.37
C LEU A 374 5.32 8.85 -2.22
N LEU A 375 6.21 8.53 -1.27
CA LEU A 375 6.61 7.16 -0.93
C LEU A 375 5.64 6.45 0.03
N VAL A 376 4.72 7.14 0.70
CA VAL A 376 3.76 6.51 1.63
C VAL A 376 3.06 5.30 1.03
N PRO A 377 2.57 5.30 -0.21
CA PRO A 377 1.91 4.14 -0.82
C PRO A 377 2.87 3.07 -1.38
N ALA A 378 4.19 3.21 -1.27
CA ALA A 378 5.14 2.27 -1.90
C ALA A 378 5.11 0.84 -1.31
N LEU A 379 4.64 0.65 -0.08
CA LEU A 379 4.36 -0.61 0.64
C LEU A 379 5.53 -1.59 0.77
N LEU A 380 6.38 -1.73 -0.24
CA LEU A 380 7.41 -2.75 -0.31
C LEU A 380 8.47 -2.59 0.80
N PHE A 381 8.87 -1.36 1.10
CA PHE A 381 9.87 -1.06 2.13
C PHE A 381 9.37 -1.37 3.56
N LEU A 382 8.07 -1.54 3.76
CA LEU A 382 7.50 -1.96 5.05
C LEU A 382 7.74 -3.46 5.33
N VAL A 383 7.93 -4.27 4.30
CA VAL A 383 8.04 -5.74 4.44
C VAL A 383 9.28 -6.19 5.21
N PRO A 384 10.50 -5.70 4.92
CA PRO A 384 11.69 -6.11 5.66
C PRO A 384 11.62 -5.81 7.17
N PRO A 385 11.28 -4.57 7.61
CA PRO A 385 11.15 -4.27 9.04
C PRO A 385 9.98 -5.01 9.69
N ALA A 386 8.83 -5.15 9.02
CA ALA A 386 7.70 -5.91 9.56
C ALA A 386 8.08 -7.38 9.81
N ARG A 387 8.80 -8.03 8.89
CA ARG A 387 9.28 -9.41 9.06
C ARG A 387 10.35 -9.53 10.14
N ALA A 388 11.23 -8.55 10.29
CA ALA A 388 12.25 -8.53 11.34
C ALA A 388 11.60 -8.42 12.72
N LEU A 389 10.68 -7.47 12.91
CA LEU A 389 9.96 -7.26 14.15
C LEU A 389 9.01 -8.43 14.48
N ALA A 390 8.46 -9.11 13.47
CA ALA A 390 7.65 -10.30 13.67
C ALA A 390 8.45 -11.49 14.24
N ARG A 391 9.77 -11.52 14.07
CA ARG A 391 10.67 -12.54 14.65
C ARG A 391 11.23 -12.13 16.02
N ALA A 392 11.20 -10.86 16.36
CA ALA A 392 11.71 -10.33 17.60
C ALA A 392 10.82 -10.73 18.80
N ARG A 393 11.37 -10.61 20.01
CA ARG A 393 10.60 -10.80 21.25
C ARG A 393 9.46 -9.78 21.30
N PRO A 394 8.25 -10.13 21.80
CA PRO A 394 7.10 -9.23 21.80
C PRO A 394 7.37 -7.86 22.42
N ARG A 395 8.07 -7.83 23.56
CA ARG A 395 8.44 -6.57 24.24
C ARG A 395 9.36 -5.70 23.40
N THR A 396 10.37 -6.28 22.75
CA THR A 396 11.28 -5.56 21.85
C THR A 396 10.54 -5.02 20.65
N ALA A 397 9.69 -5.84 20.02
CA ALA A 397 8.89 -5.40 18.87
C ALA A 397 7.94 -4.24 19.25
N ALA A 398 7.28 -4.32 20.41
CA ALA A 398 6.39 -3.27 20.90
C ALA A 398 7.16 -1.98 21.20
N ALA A 399 8.31 -2.03 21.86
CA ALA A 399 9.15 -0.87 22.17
C ALA A 399 9.64 -0.16 20.88
N VAL A 400 10.14 -0.95 19.91
CA VAL A 400 10.59 -0.41 18.62
C VAL A 400 9.44 0.21 17.85
N LEU A 401 8.27 -0.47 17.78
CA LEU A 401 7.09 0.08 17.11
C LEU A 401 6.62 1.37 17.77
N ALA A 402 6.57 1.43 19.10
CA ALA A 402 6.18 2.64 19.82
C ALA A 402 7.13 3.81 19.49
N GLY A 403 8.45 3.57 19.50
CA GLY A 403 9.43 4.58 19.11
C GLY A 403 9.26 5.05 17.66
N LEU A 404 9.04 4.12 16.72
CA LEU A 404 8.83 4.46 15.31
C LEU A 404 7.51 5.22 15.09
N VAL A 405 6.43 4.84 15.78
CA VAL A 405 5.14 5.54 15.71
C VAL A 405 5.28 6.96 16.28
N LEU A 406 5.93 7.09 17.43
CA LEU A 406 6.17 8.42 18.03
C LEU A 406 6.98 9.31 17.08
N PHE A 407 8.04 8.76 16.47
CA PHE A 407 8.84 9.48 15.48
C PHE A 407 8.02 9.87 14.25
N GLY A 408 7.24 8.95 13.67
CA GLY A 408 6.42 9.24 12.49
C GLY A 408 5.36 10.30 12.76
N CYS A 409 4.67 10.22 13.92
CA CYS A 409 3.69 11.21 14.33
C CYS A 409 4.35 12.58 14.57
N TRP A 410 5.49 12.61 15.27
CA TRP A 410 6.24 13.84 15.52
C TRP A 410 6.75 14.47 14.22
N TYR A 411 7.36 13.67 13.33
CA TYR A 411 7.91 14.18 12.07
C TYR A 411 6.80 14.78 11.19
N GLY A 412 5.69 14.07 11.03
CA GLY A 412 4.55 14.56 10.26
C GLY A 412 3.94 15.83 10.86
N ALA A 413 3.76 15.89 12.18
CA ALA A 413 3.26 17.07 12.86
C ALA A 413 4.25 18.25 12.75
N HIS A 414 5.56 18.02 12.89
CA HIS A 414 6.60 19.03 12.68
C HIS A 414 6.53 19.62 11.26
N MET A 415 6.37 18.78 10.24
CA MET A 415 6.22 19.23 8.86
C MET A 415 4.94 20.05 8.64
N LEU A 416 3.86 19.78 9.37
CA LEU A 416 2.62 20.55 9.26
C LEU A 416 2.62 21.85 10.07
N THR A 417 3.39 21.93 11.16
CA THR A 417 3.33 23.06 12.08
C THR A 417 4.49 24.05 11.94
N THR A 418 5.66 23.53 11.57
CA THR A 418 6.90 24.31 11.57
C THR A 418 7.45 24.54 10.16
N TRP A 419 7.28 23.56 9.25
CA TRP A 419 7.77 23.71 7.88
C TRP A 419 6.84 24.64 7.07
N PRO A 420 7.38 25.71 6.44
CA PRO A 420 6.55 26.74 5.82
C PRO A 420 6.04 26.37 4.41
N TYR A 421 6.55 25.30 3.82
CA TYR A 421 6.24 24.91 2.44
C TYR A 421 5.28 23.70 2.38
N ALA A 422 4.70 23.48 1.19
CA ALA A 422 3.85 22.33 0.92
C ALA A 422 4.58 20.99 1.17
N ILE A 423 3.85 19.99 1.66
CA ILE A 423 4.39 18.66 1.99
C ILE A 423 4.02 17.62 0.94
#